data_04a1f0149c9a2a62efcab4ca89382a56
#
_entry.id   04a1f0149c9a2a62efcab4ca89382a56
#
_cell.length_a   1.000
_cell.length_b   1.000
_cell.length_c   1.000
_cell.angle_alpha   90.00
_cell.angle_beta   90.00
_cell.angle_gamma   90.00
#
_symmetry.space_group_name_H-M   'P 1'
#
loop_
_entity.id
_entity.type
_entity.pdbx_description
1 polymer ?
#
loop_
_entity_poly.entity_id
_entity_poly.type
_entity_poly.pdbx_seq_one_letter_code
_entity_poly.pdbx_strand_id
1 'polypeptide(L)'
;IGDELSATATTDAETQPRKLIEAVEQQLFNLAEAGSTSRGFVSFKQALTESVETAAAAYERDGGLSGISSGLKALDEKLGGMHPSDLIILAGRPSMGKTALATNIAFDVARNYEFEEQPDGTTKTTKGGVVGFFSLEMSAEQLAMRLIADYTGIPGYMIRQGTIDATQYEEIRDAVLEIQSLPLYIDDTGGLPIGALAARARRLKRTHGLDLIIVDYLQLVTSSRNRPGDSRVQEVSEVTQNLKALAKELEVPVIALSQLSRNVESREDKKPQLSDLRESGSIEQDADVVMFVYREAYYKER
;
A
#
# COMPACT_ATOMS: atom_id res chain seq x y z
N ILE A 1 11.89 -19.97 22.73
CA ILE A 1 12.24 -19.23 21.49
C ILE A 1 13.78 -19.19 21.31
N GLY A 2 14.58 -18.67 22.26
CA GLY A 2 16.04 -18.62 22.11
C GLY A 2 16.66 -20.02 21.93
N ASP A 3 16.24 -20.98 22.72
CA ASP A 3 16.73 -22.37 22.66
C ASP A 3 16.22 -23.11 21.40
N GLU A 4 14.99 -22.87 20.96
CA GLU A 4 14.44 -23.40 19.71
C GLU A 4 15.13 -22.83 18.49
N LEU A 5 15.45 -21.54 18.50
CA LEU A 5 16.23 -20.87 17.47
C LEU A 5 17.65 -21.42 17.35
N SER A 6 18.30 -21.58 18.48
CA SER A 6 19.64 -22.18 18.54
C SER A 6 19.63 -23.64 18.03
N ALA A 7 18.59 -24.42 18.40
CA ALA A 7 18.42 -25.80 17.93
C ALA A 7 18.15 -25.87 16.43
N THR A 8 17.26 -25.02 15.89
CA THR A 8 16.92 -25.01 14.46
C THR A 8 18.09 -24.52 13.62
N ALA A 9 18.82 -23.51 14.08
CA ALA A 9 20.02 -23.01 13.39
C ALA A 9 21.20 -24.00 13.36
N THR A 10 21.23 -24.94 14.33
CA THR A 10 22.33 -25.91 14.43
C THR A 10 21.98 -27.27 13.82
N THR A 11 20.69 -27.65 13.72
CA THR A 11 20.29 -28.98 13.26
C THR A 11 19.83 -29.02 11.80
N ASP A 12 19.43 -27.91 11.20
CA ASP A 12 18.85 -27.88 9.86
C ASP A 12 19.67 -27.01 8.92
N ALA A 13 20.78 -27.57 8.42
CA ALA A 13 21.69 -26.89 7.48
C ALA A 13 21.05 -26.54 6.11
N GLU A 14 19.85 -27.08 5.81
CA GLU A 14 19.10 -26.80 4.59
C GLU A 14 18.10 -25.64 4.73
N THR A 15 17.82 -25.19 5.96
CA THR A 15 16.89 -24.06 6.17
C THR A 15 17.57 -22.75 5.78
N GLN A 16 17.05 -22.11 4.74
CA GLN A 16 17.58 -20.83 4.28
C GLN A 16 17.52 -19.79 5.42
N PRO A 17 18.61 -19.05 5.72
CA PRO A 17 18.66 -18.08 6.82
C PRO A 17 17.51 -17.06 6.82
N ARG A 18 17.00 -16.71 5.64
CA ARG A 18 15.84 -15.83 5.48
C ARG A 18 14.55 -16.39 6.07
N LYS A 19 14.26 -17.67 5.86
CA LYS A 19 13.08 -18.32 6.43
C LYS A 19 13.13 -18.40 7.94
N LEU A 20 14.32 -18.61 8.49
CA LEU A 20 14.53 -18.62 9.93
C LEU A 20 14.26 -17.23 10.53
N ILE A 21 14.78 -16.16 9.89
CA ILE A 21 14.56 -14.77 10.32
C ILE A 21 13.05 -14.44 10.26
N GLU A 22 12.37 -14.76 9.17
CA GLU A 22 10.91 -14.55 9.02
C GLU A 22 10.11 -15.28 10.10
N ALA A 23 10.45 -16.53 10.39
CA ALA A 23 9.80 -17.32 11.44
C ALA A 23 10.02 -16.71 12.84
N VAL A 24 11.23 -16.22 13.10
CA VAL A 24 11.59 -15.57 14.39
C VAL A 24 10.86 -14.23 14.52
N GLU A 25 10.86 -13.41 13.48
CA GLU A 25 10.13 -12.14 13.50
C GLU A 25 8.64 -12.38 13.74
N GLN A 26 8.05 -13.43 13.14
CA GLN A 26 6.66 -13.80 13.37
C GLN A 26 6.43 -14.27 14.81
N GLN A 27 7.33 -15.08 15.38
CA GLN A 27 7.20 -15.55 16.77
C GLN A 27 7.36 -14.42 17.78
N LEU A 28 8.32 -13.49 17.54
CA LEU A 28 8.49 -12.30 18.37
C LEU A 28 7.30 -11.34 18.27
N PHE A 29 6.72 -11.22 17.09
CA PHE A 29 5.48 -10.46 16.87
C PHE A 29 4.32 -11.10 17.65
N ASN A 30 4.11 -12.41 17.52
CA ASN A 30 3.06 -13.13 18.25
C ASN A 30 3.24 -13.02 19.77
N LEU A 31 4.48 -12.97 20.28
CA LEU A 31 4.76 -12.73 21.70
C LEU A 31 4.45 -11.30 22.12
N ALA A 32 4.76 -10.32 21.28
CA ALA A 32 4.41 -8.93 21.52
C ALA A 32 2.88 -8.73 21.49
N GLU A 33 2.17 -9.48 20.62
CA GLU A 33 0.70 -9.53 20.61
C GLU A 33 0.10 -10.25 21.81
N ALA A 34 0.71 -11.33 22.28
CA ALA A 34 0.25 -12.04 23.48
C ALA A 34 0.34 -11.16 24.75
N GLY A 35 1.16 -10.12 24.71
CA GLY A 35 1.21 -9.06 25.72
C GLY A 35 0.18 -7.94 25.51
N SER A 36 -0.32 -7.76 24.30
CA SER A 36 -1.44 -6.90 23.95
C SER A 36 -2.64 -7.80 23.70
N THR A 37 -3.67 -7.69 24.50
CA THR A 37 -4.93 -8.43 24.46
C THR A 37 -5.26 -8.96 23.06
N SER A 38 -5.12 -10.28 22.83
CA SER A 38 -5.59 -10.89 21.59
C SER A 38 -7.07 -10.51 21.43
N ARG A 39 -7.44 -9.88 20.31
CA ARG A 39 -8.83 -9.56 20.00
C ARG A 39 -9.61 -10.88 19.88
N GLY A 40 -10.15 -11.33 21.00
CA GLY A 40 -11.15 -12.38 21.05
C GLY A 40 -12.49 -11.86 20.50
N PHE A 41 -13.58 -12.47 20.92
CA PHE A 41 -14.93 -11.96 20.61
C PHE A 41 -15.12 -10.58 21.22
N VAL A 42 -15.43 -9.58 20.37
CA VAL A 42 -15.85 -8.24 20.78
C VAL A 42 -17.37 -8.27 21.00
N SER A 43 -17.86 -7.72 22.10
CA SER A 43 -19.31 -7.66 22.33
C SER A 43 -19.96 -6.72 21.31
N PHE A 44 -21.18 -7.04 20.88
CA PHE A 44 -21.93 -6.17 19.96
C PHE A 44 -22.10 -4.75 20.49
N LYS A 45 -22.28 -4.60 21.81
CA LYS A 45 -22.34 -3.29 22.46
C LYS A 45 -21.06 -2.48 22.22
N GLN A 46 -19.90 -3.09 22.41
CA GLN A 46 -18.61 -2.42 22.18
C GLN A 46 -18.44 -2.03 20.70
N ALA A 47 -18.77 -2.95 19.78
CA ALA A 47 -18.70 -2.67 18.34
C ALA A 47 -19.63 -1.52 17.93
N LEU A 48 -20.84 -1.42 18.52
CA LEU A 48 -21.74 -0.28 18.31
C LEU A 48 -21.16 1.02 18.84
N THR A 49 -20.57 1.03 20.03
CA THR A 49 -19.94 2.22 20.60
C THR A 49 -18.83 2.74 19.70
N GLU A 50 -17.90 1.88 19.28
CA GLU A 50 -16.81 2.21 18.38
C GLU A 50 -17.32 2.74 17.02
N SER A 51 -18.40 2.14 16.49
CA SER A 51 -19.03 2.60 15.23
C SER A 51 -19.65 3.99 15.37
N VAL A 52 -20.33 4.27 16.47
CA VAL A 52 -20.93 5.59 16.72
C VAL A 52 -19.85 6.66 16.93
N GLU A 53 -18.79 6.33 17.68
CA GLU A 53 -17.64 7.23 17.88
C GLU A 53 -16.96 7.57 16.54
N THR A 54 -16.78 6.58 15.67
CA THR A 54 -16.24 6.80 14.31
C THR A 54 -17.13 7.70 13.48
N ALA A 55 -18.46 7.48 13.52
CA ALA A 55 -19.42 8.30 12.80
C ALA A 55 -19.48 9.75 13.37
N ALA A 56 -19.41 9.91 14.68
CA ALA A 56 -19.38 11.22 15.32
C ALA A 56 -18.10 12.00 14.95
N ALA A 57 -16.94 11.34 15.01
CA ALA A 57 -15.67 11.92 14.61
C ALA A 57 -15.65 12.33 13.12
N ALA A 58 -16.31 11.57 12.26
CA ALA A 58 -16.46 11.92 10.84
C ALA A 58 -17.40 13.12 10.65
N TYR A 59 -18.47 13.22 11.46
CA TYR A 59 -19.41 14.34 11.41
C TYR A 59 -18.78 15.65 11.88
N GLU A 60 -17.89 15.61 12.87
CA GLU A 60 -17.20 16.78 13.42
C GLU A 60 -16.04 17.28 12.57
N ARG A 61 -15.50 16.43 11.66
CA ARG A 61 -14.40 16.82 10.76
C ARG A 61 -14.93 17.71 9.63
N ASP A 62 -14.20 18.80 9.37
CA ASP A 62 -14.39 19.61 8.16
C ASP A 62 -14.16 18.76 6.91
N GLY A 63 -15.25 18.47 6.17
CA GLY A 63 -15.22 17.62 4.97
C GLY A 63 -15.87 16.25 5.12
N GLY A 64 -16.27 15.81 6.35
CA GLY A 64 -17.11 14.63 6.58
C GLY A 64 -16.47 13.27 6.19
N LEU A 65 -15.14 13.19 6.10
CA LEU A 65 -14.45 11.94 5.78
C LEU A 65 -14.19 11.11 7.04
N SER A 66 -14.65 9.87 7.04
CA SER A 66 -14.37 8.90 8.10
C SER A 66 -13.04 8.19 7.91
N GLY A 67 -12.57 8.06 6.67
CA GLY A 67 -11.28 7.48 6.29
C GLY A 67 -10.20 8.51 5.95
N ILE A 68 -9.03 8.03 5.52
CA ILE A 68 -7.92 8.85 5.04
C ILE A 68 -8.28 9.40 3.66
N SER A 69 -8.12 10.72 3.46
CA SER A 69 -8.33 11.35 2.16
C SER A 69 -7.36 10.82 1.11
N SER A 70 -7.83 10.60 -0.09
CA SER A 70 -6.99 10.27 -1.25
C SER A 70 -6.36 11.51 -1.92
N GLY A 71 -6.74 12.73 -1.49
CA GLY A 71 -6.40 13.99 -2.16
C GLY A 71 -7.27 14.28 -3.40
N LEU A 72 -8.15 13.37 -3.76
CA LEU A 72 -9.04 13.49 -4.93
C LEU A 72 -10.49 13.62 -4.47
N LYS A 73 -11.00 14.84 -4.45
CA LYS A 73 -12.32 15.18 -3.92
C LYS A 73 -13.45 14.25 -4.44
N ALA A 74 -13.50 14.01 -5.74
CA ALA A 74 -14.54 13.16 -6.32
C ALA A 74 -14.42 11.68 -5.94
N LEU A 75 -13.21 11.21 -5.61
CA LEU A 75 -12.97 9.87 -5.11
C LEU A 75 -13.35 9.79 -3.63
N ASP A 76 -12.94 10.77 -2.84
CA ASP A 76 -13.25 10.87 -1.42
C ASP A 76 -14.76 10.97 -1.15
N GLU A 77 -15.50 11.73 -1.97
CA GLU A 77 -16.98 11.81 -1.91
C GLU A 77 -17.64 10.43 -2.13
N LYS A 78 -17.03 9.56 -2.92
CA LYS A 78 -17.56 8.22 -3.20
C LYS A 78 -17.19 7.18 -2.16
N LEU A 79 -15.97 7.27 -1.62
CA LEU A 79 -15.42 6.29 -0.68
C LEU A 79 -15.65 6.66 0.79
N GLY A 80 -15.90 7.94 1.08
CA GLY A 80 -15.83 8.44 2.46
C GLY A 80 -14.39 8.48 3.01
N GLY A 81 -13.39 8.46 2.12
CA GLY A 81 -11.99 8.23 2.42
C GLY A 81 -11.59 6.75 2.37
N MET A 82 -10.32 6.47 2.60
CA MET A 82 -9.78 5.10 2.68
C MET A 82 -9.85 4.62 4.12
N HIS A 83 -10.59 3.54 4.36
CA HIS A 83 -10.86 3.08 5.72
C HIS A 83 -9.81 2.07 6.20
N PRO A 84 -9.49 2.07 7.51
CA PRO A 84 -8.67 1.03 8.12
C PRO A 84 -9.21 -0.37 7.79
N SER A 85 -8.30 -1.31 7.58
CA SER A 85 -8.60 -2.71 7.25
C SER A 85 -9.14 -2.97 5.83
N ASP A 86 -9.34 -1.96 4.99
CA ASP A 86 -9.76 -2.15 3.61
C ASP A 86 -8.60 -2.57 2.70
N LEU A 87 -8.90 -3.52 1.80
CA LEU A 87 -8.08 -3.83 0.64
C LEU A 87 -8.71 -3.18 -0.59
N ILE A 88 -8.04 -2.17 -1.12
CA ILE A 88 -8.45 -1.39 -2.28
C ILE A 88 -7.62 -1.82 -3.48
N ILE A 89 -8.25 -2.34 -4.52
CA ILE A 89 -7.59 -2.74 -5.76
C ILE A 89 -7.65 -1.59 -6.78
N LEU A 90 -6.49 -1.14 -7.23
CA LEU A 90 -6.35 -0.15 -8.30
C LEU A 90 -5.91 -0.84 -9.59
N ALA A 91 -6.86 -1.15 -10.46
CA ALA A 91 -6.64 -1.97 -11.64
C ALA A 91 -6.63 -1.14 -12.94
N GLY A 92 -5.86 -1.60 -13.92
CA GLY A 92 -5.84 -0.99 -15.25
C GLY A 92 -4.82 -1.64 -16.17
N ARG A 93 -4.96 -1.37 -17.47
CA ARG A 93 -3.96 -1.80 -18.46
C ARG A 93 -2.64 -1.03 -18.29
N PRO A 94 -1.53 -1.54 -18.82
CA PRO A 94 -0.26 -0.79 -18.88
C PRO A 94 -0.47 0.61 -19.50
N SER A 95 0.29 1.58 -19.06
CA SER A 95 0.28 2.98 -19.52
C SER A 95 -1.02 3.76 -19.25
N MET A 96 -1.98 3.22 -18.50
CA MET A 96 -3.19 3.95 -18.10
C MET A 96 -2.98 4.94 -16.95
N GLY A 97 -1.85 4.87 -16.24
CA GLY A 97 -1.50 5.81 -15.16
C GLY A 97 -1.73 5.28 -13.74
N LYS A 98 -1.82 3.95 -13.54
CA LYS A 98 -2.00 3.35 -12.19
C LYS A 98 -0.96 3.83 -11.19
N THR A 99 0.32 3.64 -11.51
CA THR A 99 1.44 4.05 -10.64
C THR A 99 1.42 5.56 -10.39
N ALA A 100 1.11 6.39 -11.41
CA ALA A 100 1.01 7.84 -11.24
C ALA A 100 -0.09 8.21 -10.24
N LEU A 101 -1.29 7.63 -10.38
CA LEU A 101 -2.39 7.86 -9.45
C LEU A 101 -2.05 7.40 -8.02
N ALA A 102 -1.47 6.20 -7.88
CA ALA A 102 -1.05 5.68 -6.58
C ALA A 102 0.03 6.54 -5.92
N THR A 103 0.99 7.03 -6.72
CA THR A 103 2.06 7.92 -6.24
C THR A 103 1.49 9.26 -5.77
N ASN A 104 0.53 9.83 -6.50
CA ASN A 104 -0.13 11.09 -6.10
C ASN A 104 -0.94 10.92 -4.83
N ILE A 105 -1.67 9.82 -4.67
CA ILE A 105 -2.38 9.50 -3.42
C ILE A 105 -1.37 9.39 -2.26
N ALA A 106 -0.27 8.63 -2.46
CA ALA A 106 0.76 8.47 -1.45
C ALA A 106 1.36 9.81 -1.01
N PHE A 107 1.64 10.67 -1.98
CA PHE A 107 2.22 11.98 -1.74
C PHE A 107 1.24 12.91 -1.00
N ASP A 108 -0.02 12.94 -1.42
CA ASP A 108 -1.04 13.77 -0.76
C ASP A 108 -1.27 13.34 0.69
N VAL A 109 -1.37 12.03 0.94
CA VAL A 109 -1.51 11.48 2.29
C VAL A 109 -0.32 11.86 3.16
N ALA A 110 0.92 11.71 2.66
CA ALA A 110 2.13 12.04 3.41
C ALA A 110 2.29 13.56 3.63
N ARG A 111 1.93 14.37 2.63
CA ARG A 111 2.02 15.84 2.70
C ARG A 111 1.04 16.45 3.70
N ASN A 112 -0.11 15.84 3.85
CA ASN A 112 -1.14 16.31 4.79
C ASN A 112 -1.02 15.65 6.17
N TYR A 113 0.12 15.03 6.50
CA TYR A 113 0.32 14.36 7.77
C TYR A 113 0.33 15.36 8.93
N GLU A 114 -0.64 15.20 9.83
CA GLU A 114 -0.75 15.91 11.09
C GLU A 114 -1.00 14.90 12.22
N PHE A 115 -0.43 15.12 13.39
CA PHE A 115 -0.59 14.24 14.53
C PHE A 115 -0.72 15.03 15.84
N GLU A 116 -1.32 14.39 16.83
CA GLU A 116 -1.40 14.87 18.21
C GLU A 116 -0.65 13.92 19.14
N GLU A 117 0.14 14.48 20.05
CA GLU A 117 0.76 13.70 21.12
C GLU A 117 -0.29 13.37 22.19
N GLN A 118 -0.42 12.10 22.52
CA GLN A 118 -1.31 11.63 23.56
C GLN A 118 -0.62 11.70 24.93
N PRO A 119 -1.37 11.78 26.05
CA PRO A 119 -0.81 11.84 27.40
C PRO A 119 0.09 10.67 27.78
N ASP A 120 -0.04 9.53 27.09
CA ASP A 120 0.78 8.33 27.27
C ASP A 120 2.10 8.34 26.46
N GLY A 121 2.37 9.44 25.74
CA GLY A 121 3.55 9.59 24.88
C GLY A 121 3.42 8.93 23.50
N THR A 122 2.25 8.39 23.16
CA THR A 122 1.96 7.91 21.81
C THR A 122 1.50 9.05 20.90
N THR A 123 1.64 8.88 19.58
CA THR A 123 1.14 9.83 18.58
C THR A 123 -0.13 9.29 17.95
N LYS A 124 -1.14 10.15 17.76
CA LYS A 124 -2.37 9.85 17.04
C LYS A 124 -2.44 10.68 15.77
N THR A 125 -2.46 10.03 14.63
CA THR A 125 -2.66 10.70 13.33
C THR A 125 -4.05 11.35 13.30
N THR A 126 -4.11 12.64 13.01
CA THR A 126 -5.36 13.41 12.90
C THR A 126 -5.73 13.69 11.46
N LYS A 127 -4.74 13.81 10.57
CA LYS A 127 -4.93 14.06 9.14
C LYS A 127 -3.79 13.46 8.35
N GLY A 128 -4.05 13.06 7.08
CA GLY A 128 -3.05 12.41 6.25
C GLY A 128 -2.54 11.12 6.87
N GLY A 129 -1.23 10.86 6.77
CA GLY A 129 -0.64 9.69 7.41
C GLY A 129 0.76 9.33 6.97
N VAL A 130 1.35 8.38 7.67
CA VAL A 130 2.60 7.73 7.32
C VAL A 130 2.34 6.68 6.25
N VAL A 131 3.07 6.74 5.13
CA VAL A 131 2.85 5.88 3.96
C VAL A 131 4.00 4.92 3.77
N GLY A 132 3.69 3.63 3.64
CA GLY A 132 4.61 2.58 3.18
C GLY A 132 4.33 2.22 1.72
N PHE A 133 5.25 2.51 0.81
CA PHE A 133 5.12 2.24 -0.62
C PHE A 133 6.06 1.11 -1.05
N PHE A 134 5.51 -0.04 -1.39
CA PHE A 134 6.25 -1.18 -1.96
C PHE A 134 6.26 -1.05 -3.49
N SER A 135 7.36 -0.56 -4.04
CA SER A 135 7.56 -0.33 -5.47
C SER A 135 8.33 -1.49 -6.09
N LEU A 136 7.62 -2.52 -6.52
CA LEU A 136 8.25 -3.76 -7.02
C LEU A 136 8.67 -3.68 -8.50
N GLU A 137 8.20 -2.67 -9.22
CA GLU A 137 8.51 -2.44 -10.64
C GLU A 137 9.53 -1.32 -10.84
N MET A 138 9.41 -0.25 -10.06
CA MET A 138 10.25 0.96 -10.21
C MET A 138 11.19 1.10 -9.03
N SER A 139 12.40 1.63 -9.26
CA SER A 139 13.30 1.99 -8.16
C SER A 139 12.77 3.19 -7.36
N ALA A 140 13.21 3.30 -6.10
CA ALA A 140 12.89 4.43 -5.23
C ALA A 140 13.30 5.77 -5.87
N GLU A 141 14.45 5.81 -6.56
CA GLU A 141 14.93 6.98 -7.30
C GLU A 141 13.97 7.38 -8.42
N GLN A 142 13.47 6.41 -9.21
CA GLN A 142 12.50 6.69 -10.28
C GLN A 142 11.17 7.22 -9.74
N LEU A 143 10.74 6.72 -8.58
CA LEU A 143 9.53 7.19 -7.91
C LEU A 143 9.72 8.61 -7.36
N ALA A 144 10.85 8.88 -6.70
CA ALA A 144 11.21 10.21 -6.21
C ALA A 144 11.30 11.22 -7.36
N MET A 145 11.92 10.85 -8.49
CA MET A 145 12.01 11.69 -9.68
C MET A 145 10.62 12.04 -10.24
N ARG A 146 9.68 11.09 -10.22
CA ARG A 146 8.30 11.35 -10.64
C ARG A 146 7.60 12.33 -9.71
N LEU A 147 7.78 12.18 -8.40
CA LEU A 147 7.22 13.10 -7.40
C LEU A 147 7.78 14.53 -7.57
N ILE A 148 9.08 14.65 -7.76
CA ILE A 148 9.72 15.94 -8.02
C ILE A 148 9.14 16.59 -9.29
N ALA A 149 9.01 15.81 -10.38
CA ALA A 149 8.46 16.30 -11.63
C ALA A 149 7.00 16.76 -11.49
N ASP A 150 6.19 16.01 -10.77
CA ASP A 150 4.79 16.37 -10.48
C ASP A 150 4.70 17.62 -9.60
N TYR A 151 5.55 17.72 -8.58
CA TYR A 151 5.54 18.81 -7.63
C TYR A 151 6.00 20.13 -8.22
N THR A 152 7.08 20.10 -9.06
CA THR A 152 7.64 21.30 -9.70
C THR A 152 6.95 21.65 -11.02
N GLY A 153 6.18 20.71 -11.61
CA GLY A 153 5.66 20.87 -12.97
C GLY A 153 6.73 20.76 -14.08
N ILE A 154 7.98 20.44 -13.71
CA ILE A 154 9.08 20.27 -14.68
C ILE A 154 8.99 18.85 -15.24
N PRO A 155 8.93 18.69 -16.59
CA PRO A 155 8.81 17.36 -17.19
C PRO A 155 9.95 16.43 -16.79
N GLY A 156 9.61 15.25 -16.25
CA GLY A 156 10.60 14.29 -15.74
C GLY A 156 11.63 13.83 -16.78
N TYR A 157 11.32 13.90 -18.09
CA TYR A 157 12.30 13.60 -19.13
C TYR A 157 13.41 14.67 -19.20
N MET A 158 13.10 15.96 -18.96
CA MET A 158 14.09 17.05 -18.94
C MET A 158 15.05 16.87 -17.76
N ILE A 159 14.51 16.52 -16.58
CA ILE A 159 15.34 16.26 -15.40
C ILE A 159 16.29 15.09 -15.69
N ARG A 160 15.77 13.99 -16.25
CA ARG A 160 16.56 12.79 -16.56
C ARG A 160 17.60 13.00 -17.67
N GLN A 161 17.32 13.87 -18.65
CA GLN A 161 18.25 14.19 -19.72
C GLN A 161 19.24 15.29 -19.35
N GLY A 162 19.05 15.95 -18.19
CA GLY A 162 19.87 17.09 -17.81
C GLY A 162 19.69 18.33 -18.71
N THR A 163 18.51 18.47 -19.33
CA THR A 163 18.18 19.62 -20.22
C THR A 163 17.42 20.72 -19.48
N ILE A 164 17.44 20.71 -18.15
CA ILE A 164 16.91 21.75 -17.28
C ILE A 164 17.87 22.95 -17.25
N ASP A 165 17.31 24.14 -17.12
CA ASP A 165 18.11 25.37 -16.93
C ASP A 165 18.43 25.61 -15.43
N ALA A 166 19.19 26.68 -15.15
CA ALA A 166 19.62 27.01 -13.79
C ALA A 166 18.43 27.35 -12.88
N THR A 167 17.41 28.02 -13.39
CA THR A 167 16.20 28.38 -12.63
C THR A 167 15.41 27.11 -12.25
N GLN A 168 15.20 26.21 -13.20
CA GLN A 168 14.54 24.93 -12.98
C GLN A 168 15.31 24.04 -11.98
N TYR A 169 16.65 24.10 -12.02
CA TYR A 169 17.47 23.40 -11.03
C TYR A 169 17.27 23.96 -9.61
N GLU A 170 17.20 25.30 -9.47
CA GLU A 170 16.89 25.92 -8.17
C GLU A 170 15.49 25.56 -7.67
N GLU A 171 14.48 25.56 -8.55
CA GLU A 171 13.12 25.12 -8.21
C GLU A 171 13.08 23.67 -7.74
N ILE A 172 13.80 22.77 -8.39
CA ILE A 172 13.92 21.37 -7.96
C ILE A 172 14.58 21.27 -6.59
N ARG A 173 15.68 22.01 -6.37
CA ARG A 173 16.38 22.00 -5.08
C ARG A 173 15.47 22.46 -3.94
N ASP A 174 14.75 23.55 -4.16
CA ASP A 174 13.86 24.12 -3.15
C ASP A 174 12.68 23.18 -2.89
N ALA A 175 12.11 22.58 -3.92
CA ALA A 175 11.09 21.53 -3.79
C ALA A 175 11.58 20.34 -2.96
N VAL A 176 12.79 19.85 -3.19
CA VAL A 176 13.38 18.74 -2.43
C VAL A 176 13.51 19.11 -0.94
N LEU A 177 13.92 20.34 -0.61
CA LEU A 177 14.02 20.78 0.78
C LEU A 177 12.65 20.78 1.49
N GLU A 178 11.57 21.07 0.78
CA GLU A 178 10.21 21.04 1.33
C GLU A 178 9.70 19.61 1.53
N ILE A 179 9.95 18.71 0.58
CA ILE A 179 9.33 17.37 0.59
C ILE A 179 10.19 16.27 1.23
N GLN A 180 11.49 16.52 1.50
CA GLN A 180 12.40 15.50 2.05
C GLN A 180 12.00 14.95 3.43
N SER A 181 11.21 15.70 4.20
CA SER A 181 10.77 15.31 5.54
C SER A 181 9.43 14.61 5.57
N LEU A 182 8.78 14.41 4.43
CA LEU A 182 7.48 13.74 4.36
C LEU A 182 7.58 12.29 4.82
N PRO A 183 6.60 11.79 5.60
CA PRO A 183 6.58 10.42 6.09
C PRO A 183 6.17 9.41 5.00
N LEU A 184 6.91 9.39 3.89
CA LEU A 184 6.74 8.48 2.76
C LEU A 184 7.96 7.55 2.68
N TYR A 185 7.76 6.29 3.00
CA TYR A 185 8.80 5.25 3.01
C TYR A 185 8.65 4.34 1.81
N ILE A 186 9.71 4.18 1.02
CA ILE A 186 9.71 3.40 -0.22
C ILE A 186 10.58 2.17 -0.06
N ASP A 187 10.03 1.01 -0.40
CA ASP A 187 10.75 -0.26 -0.53
C ASP A 187 10.70 -0.71 -1.99
N ASP A 188 11.84 -0.73 -2.67
CA ASP A 188 11.97 -1.08 -4.08
C ASP A 188 12.58 -2.47 -4.31
N THR A 189 12.45 -3.35 -3.32
CA THR A 189 12.94 -4.72 -3.43
C THR A 189 12.09 -5.53 -4.40
N GLY A 190 12.64 -5.85 -5.58
CA GLY A 190 11.95 -6.69 -6.57
C GLY A 190 11.75 -8.14 -6.11
N GLY A 191 10.64 -8.76 -6.53
CA GLY A 191 10.35 -10.17 -6.25
C GLY A 191 10.15 -10.48 -4.76
N LEU A 192 9.62 -9.50 -4.00
CA LEU A 192 9.44 -9.61 -2.56
C LEU A 192 8.37 -10.66 -2.20
N PRO A 193 8.67 -11.67 -1.36
CA PRO A 193 7.68 -12.59 -0.85
C PRO A 193 6.65 -11.87 0.03
N ILE A 194 5.37 -12.31 -0.01
CA ILE A 194 4.29 -11.68 0.78
C ILE A 194 4.58 -11.71 2.29
N GLY A 195 5.21 -12.76 2.82
CA GLY A 195 5.63 -12.83 4.23
C GLY A 195 6.66 -11.75 4.58
N ALA A 196 7.65 -11.51 3.69
CA ALA A 196 8.66 -10.48 3.89
C ALA A 196 8.06 -9.07 3.79
N LEU A 197 7.11 -8.84 2.85
CA LEU A 197 6.36 -7.59 2.76
C LEU A 197 5.62 -7.31 4.06
N ALA A 198 4.89 -8.30 4.59
CA ALA A 198 4.17 -8.17 5.83
C ALA A 198 5.09 -7.86 7.02
N ALA A 199 6.23 -8.54 7.14
CA ALA A 199 7.22 -8.28 8.18
C ALA A 199 7.77 -6.85 8.13
N ARG A 200 8.07 -6.34 6.92
CA ARG A 200 8.54 -4.96 6.73
C ARG A 200 7.47 -3.92 7.06
N ALA A 201 6.21 -4.15 6.68
CA ALA A 201 5.09 -3.29 7.03
C ALA A 201 4.88 -3.22 8.55
N ARG A 202 4.92 -4.35 9.26
CA ARG A 202 4.86 -4.41 10.73
C ARG A 202 6.00 -3.63 11.37
N ARG A 203 7.22 -3.79 10.84
CA ARG A 203 8.38 -3.06 11.32
C ARG A 203 8.21 -1.55 11.14
N LEU A 204 7.76 -1.11 9.95
CA LEU A 204 7.52 0.29 9.66
C LEU A 204 6.48 0.87 10.63
N LYS A 205 5.35 0.18 10.84
CA LYS A 205 4.31 0.61 11.79
C LYS A 205 4.85 0.77 13.21
N ARG A 206 5.72 -0.14 13.65
CA ARG A 206 6.30 -0.08 15.00
C ARG A 206 7.33 1.03 15.17
N THR A 207 8.11 1.36 14.11
CA THR A 207 9.24 2.31 14.23
C THR A 207 8.87 3.75 13.88
N HIS A 208 7.93 3.94 12.96
CA HIS A 208 7.61 5.27 12.41
C HIS A 208 6.10 5.55 12.39
N GLY A 209 5.27 4.58 12.75
CA GLY A 209 3.86 4.60 12.44
C GLY A 209 3.59 4.12 11.02
N LEU A 210 2.32 3.87 10.71
CA LEU A 210 1.88 3.47 9.37
C LEU A 210 0.37 3.64 9.28
N ASP A 211 -0.07 4.41 8.30
CA ASP A 211 -1.47 4.75 8.08
C ASP A 211 -1.97 4.30 6.71
N LEU A 212 -1.08 4.10 5.74
CA LEU A 212 -1.42 3.61 4.39
C LEU A 212 -0.32 2.71 3.85
N ILE A 213 -0.71 1.60 3.23
CA ILE A 213 0.19 0.73 2.46
C ILE A 213 -0.18 0.81 0.98
N ILE A 214 0.83 0.97 0.11
CA ILE A 214 0.67 0.86 -1.35
C ILE A 214 1.59 -0.23 -1.87
N VAL A 215 1.07 -1.10 -2.76
CA VAL A 215 1.82 -2.19 -3.39
C VAL A 215 1.73 -2.07 -4.91
N ASP A 216 2.82 -1.77 -5.57
CA ASP A 216 2.88 -1.61 -7.03
C ASP A 216 3.81 -2.67 -7.65
N TYR A 217 3.29 -3.75 -8.21
CA TYR A 217 1.92 -4.23 -8.34
C TYR A 217 1.82 -5.70 -7.89
N LEU A 218 0.62 -6.19 -7.62
CA LEU A 218 0.33 -7.50 -7.04
C LEU A 218 1.06 -8.66 -7.72
N GLN A 219 1.10 -8.65 -9.04
CA GLN A 219 1.68 -9.74 -9.83
C GLN A 219 3.21 -9.85 -9.69
N LEU A 220 3.90 -8.93 -9.04
CA LEU A 220 5.33 -9.01 -8.72
C LEU A 220 5.60 -9.51 -7.30
N VAL A 221 4.59 -9.54 -6.45
CA VAL A 221 4.68 -10.19 -5.14
C VAL A 221 4.73 -11.70 -5.35
N THR A 222 5.63 -12.38 -4.66
CA THR A 222 5.75 -13.84 -4.74
C THR A 222 5.06 -14.50 -3.54
N SER A 223 4.53 -15.72 -3.79
CA SER A 223 3.98 -16.56 -2.73
C SER A 223 5.07 -16.95 -1.74
N SER A 224 4.70 -17.07 -0.46
CA SER A 224 5.60 -17.63 0.57
C SER A 224 5.80 -19.14 0.41
N ARG A 225 4.89 -19.82 -0.30
CA ARG A 225 4.89 -21.26 -0.55
C ARG A 225 5.17 -21.54 -2.02
N ASN A 226 6.43 -21.55 -2.42
CA ASN A 226 6.83 -21.99 -3.76
C ASN A 226 6.61 -23.51 -3.89
N ARG A 227 5.38 -23.97 -4.15
CA ARG A 227 5.09 -25.38 -4.45
C ARG A 227 5.19 -25.59 -5.94
N PRO A 228 6.00 -26.58 -6.41
CA PRO A 228 5.99 -26.98 -7.81
C PRO A 228 4.57 -27.40 -8.22
N GLY A 229 3.96 -26.68 -9.15
CA GLY A 229 2.61 -26.98 -9.65
C GLY A 229 1.52 -25.99 -9.26
N ASP A 230 1.77 -25.02 -8.39
CA ASP A 230 0.81 -23.97 -8.10
C ASP A 230 0.55 -23.12 -9.36
N SER A 231 -0.73 -22.87 -9.66
CA SER A 231 -1.10 -22.01 -10.78
C SER A 231 -0.90 -20.53 -10.38
N ARG A 232 -0.65 -19.68 -11.37
CA ARG A 232 -0.52 -18.24 -11.17
C ARG A 232 -1.74 -17.63 -10.44
N VAL A 233 -2.93 -18.17 -10.69
CA VAL A 233 -4.17 -17.79 -10.01
C VAL A 233 -4.08 -18.06 -8.51
N GLN A 234 -3.54 -19.22 -8.11
CA GLN A 234 -3.36 -19.56 -6.69
C GLN A 234 -2.35 -18.67 -5.99
N GLU A 235 -1.24 -18.33 -6.65
CA GLU A 235 -0.24 -17.41 -6.11
C GLU A 235 -0.85 -16.02 -5.83
N VAL A 236 -1.57 -15.46 -6.80
CA VAL A 236 -2.22 -14.15 -6.63
C VAL A 236 -3.31 -14.21 -5.56
N SER A 237 -4.05 -15.32 -5.47
CA SER A 237 -5.03 -15.53 -4.41
C SER A 237 -4.40 -15.54 -3.03
N GLU A 238 -3.28 -16.23 -2.86
CA GLU A 238 -2.53 -16.21 -1.58
C GLU A 238 -2.07 -14.79 -1.24
N VAL A 239 -1.57 -14.05 -2.22
CA VAL A 239 -1.11 -12.67 -2.02
C VAL A 239 -2.26 -11.76 -1.57
N THR A 240 -3.42 -11.79 -2.24
CA THR A 240 -4.56 -10.93 -1.88
C THR A 240 -5.13 -11.25 -0.51
N GLN A 241 -5.28 -12.54 -0.17
CA GLN A 241 -5.72 -12.96 1.16
C GLN A 241 -4.76 -12.49 2.26
N ASN A 242 -3.45 -12.61 2.04
CA ASN A 242 -2.46 -12.13 3.00
C ASN A 242 -2.45 -10.60 3.11
N LEU A 243 -2.63 -9.85 2.01
CA LEU A 243 -2.75 -8.39 2.06
C LEU A 243 -4.01 -7.95 2.80
N LYS A 244 -5.15 -8.63 2.60
CA LYS A 244 -6.38 -8.36 3.36
C LYS A 244 -6.19 -8.68 4.85
N ALA A 245 -5.54 -9.79 5.18
CA ALA A 245 -5.20 -10.14 6.55
C ALA A 245 -4.28 -9.08 7.18
N LEU A 246 -3.27 -8.61 6.45
CA LEU A 246 -2.34 -7.57 6.88
C LEU A 246 -3.04 -6.23 7.12
N ALA A 247 -3.95 -5.82 6.22
CA ALA A 247 -4.77 -4.62 6.37
C ALA A 247 -5.57 -4.64 7.67
N LYS A 248 -6.20 -5.78 7.98
CA LYS A 248 -6.96 -6.00 9.21
C LYS A 248 -6.08 -6.03 10.44
N GLU A 249 -4.94 -6.72 10.38
CA GLU A 249 -3.99 -6.85 11.47
C GLU A 249 -3.38 -5.50 11.86
N LEU A 250 -2.95 -4.73 10.87
CA LEU A 250 -2.32 -3.43 11.08
C LEU A 250 -3.35 -2.28 11.21
N GLU A 251 -4.63 -2.53 10.96
CA GLU A 251 -5.68 -1.51 10.95
C GLU A 251 -5.32 -0.33 10.04
N VAL A 252 -4.88 -0.64 8.83
CA VAL A 252 -4.54 0.36 7.80
C VAL A 252 -5.18 -0.03 6.47
N PRO A 253 -5.60 0.94 5.64
CA PRO A 253 -5.95 0.67 4.26
C PRO A 253 -4.73 0.19 3.47
N VAL A 254 -4.98 -0.74 2.55
CA VAL A 254 -3.97 -1.24 1.60
C VAL A 254 -4.46 -0.97 0.19
N ILE A 255 -3.73 -0.17 -0.59
CA ILE A 255 -3.95 -0.03 -2.02
C ILE A 255 -3.02 -0.98 -2.75
N ALA A 256 -3.57 -1.95 -3.46
CA ALA A 256 -2.80 -2.87 -4.26
C ALA A 256 -3.09 -2.68 -5.75
N LEU A 257 -2.04 -2.37 -6.53
CA LEU A 257 -2.17 -2.17 -7.96
C LEU A 257 -2.26 -3.52 -8.66
N SER A 258 -3.13 -3.62 -9.66
CA SER A 258 -3.30 -4.83 -10.45
C SER A 258 -3.30 -4.55 -11.95
N GLN A 259 -2.65 -5.40 -12.70
CA GLN A 259 -2.70 -5.34 -14.15
C GLN A 259 -3.90 -6.16 -14.66
N LEU A 260 -4.68 -5.56 -15.56
CA LEU A 260 -5.80 -6.24 -16.20
C LEU A 260 -5.37 -7.18 -17.34
N SER A 261 -6.18 -8.20 -17.58
CA SER A 261 -6.02 -9.10 -18.70
C SER A 261 -6.00 -8.36 -20.05
N ARG A 262 -5.26 -8.91 -21.02
CA ARG A 262 -5.23 -8.37 -22.40
C ARG A 262 -6.58 -8.49 -23.12
N ASN A 263 -7.48 -9.33 -22.63
CA ASN A 263 -8.81 -9.54 -23.22
C ASN A 263 -9.67 -8.26 -23.29
N VAL A 264 -9.41 -7.27 -22.42
CA VAL A 264 -10.02 -5.93 -22.49
C VAL A 264 -9.80 -5.27 -23.86
N GLU A 265 -8.63 -5.46 -24.47
CA GLU A 265 -8.25 -4.79 -25.72
C GLU A 265 -8.92 -5.44 -26.96
N SER A 266 -9.43 -6.66 -26.83
CA SER A 266 -10.13 -7.37 -27.91
C SER A 266 -11.63 -7.03 -27.99
N ARG A 267 -12.18 -6.36 -26.96
CA ARG A 267 -13.59 -5.95 -26.94
C ARG A 267 -13.81 -4.65 -27.72
N GLU A 268 -15.01 -4.46 -28.21
CA GLU A 268 -15.44 -3.18 -28.82
C GLU A 268 -15.47 -2.07 -27.77
N ASP A 269 -16.13 -2.31 -26.62
CA ASP A 269 -16.04 -1.44 -25.45
C ASP A 269 -14.83 -1.87 -24.59
N LYS A 270 -13.80 -1.02 -24.62
CA LYS A 270 -12.52 -1.24 -23.91
C LYS A 270 -12.55 -0.78 -22.46
N LYS A 271 -13.73 -0.41 -21.93
CA LYS A 271 -13.88 -0.07 -20.51
C LYS A 271 -13.63 -1.30 -19.65
N PRO A 272 -12.80 -1.19 -18.61
CA PRO A 272 -12.53 -2.28 -17.69
C PRO A 272 -13.78 -2.78 -16.96
N GLN A 273 -13.81 -4.07 -16.66
CA GLN A 273 -14.86 -4.75 -15.91
C GLN A 273 -14.21 -5.69 -14.88
N LEU A 274 -14.96 -6.08 -13.85
CA LEU A 274 -14.46 -7.01 -12.81
C LEU A 274 -13.96 -8.33 -13.41
N SER A 275 -14.63 -8.83 -14.47
CA SER A 275 -14.20 -10.03 -15.19
C SER A 275 -12.80 -9.93 -15.81
N ASP A 276 -12.23 -8.72 -15.97
CA ASP A 276 -10.90 -8.51 -16.51
C ASP A 276 -9.80 -8.75 -15.47
N LEU A 277 -10.18 -8.86 -14.19
CA LEU A 277 -9.33 -9.34 -13.10
C LEU A 277 -9.16 -10.87 -13.09
N ARG A 278 -9.72 -11.57 -14.06
CA ARG A 278 -9.95 -13.03 -14.10
C ARG A 278 -8.72 -13.93 -14.05
N GLU A 279 -7.53 -13.43 -14.35
CA GLU A 279 -6.28 -14.20 -14.13
C GLU A 279 -5.92 -14.28 -12.63
N SER A 280 -6.77 -13.72 -11.77
CA SER A 280 -6.62 -13.56 -10.35
C SER A 280 -7.98 -13.76 -9.66
N GLY A 281 -8.61 -14.92 -9.87
CA GLY A 281 -10.01 -15.19 -9.53
C GLY A 281 -10.47 -14.93 -8.09
N SER A 282 -9.56 -14.59 -7.18
CA SER A 282 -9.85 -14.23 -5.80
C SER A 282 -9.72 -12.72 -5.54
N ILE A 283 -9.08 -11.92 -6.39
CA ILE A 283 -8.92 -10.46 -6.14
C ILE A 283 -10.27 -9.82 -5.87
N GLU A 284 -11.28 -10.15 -6.70
CA GLU A 284 -12.64 -9.63 -6.56
C GLU A 284 -13.31 -10.06 -5.25
N GLN A 285 -12.99 -11.25 -4.74
CA GLN A 285 -13.59 -11.79 -3.51
C GLN A 285 -12.93 -11.22 -2.24
N ASP A 286 -11.64 -10.93 -2.30
CA ASP A 286 -10.87 -10.47 -1.15
C ASP A 286 -10.90 -8.93 -1.02
N ALA A 287 -11.15 -8.20 -2.12
CA ALA A 287 -11.15 -6.74 -2.16
C ALA A 287 -12.45 -6.15 -1.57
N ASP A 288 -12.32 -5.09 -0.78
CA ASP A 288 -13.45 -4.28 -0.33
C ASP A 288 -13.86 -3.26 -1.40
N VAL A 289 -12.89 -2.74 -2.14
CA VAL A 289 -13.09 -1.77 -3.22
C VAL A 289 -12.25 -2.14 -4.43
N VAL A 290 -12.83 -2.05 -5.62
CA VAL A 290 -12.11 -2.16 -6.90
C VAL A 290 -12.28 -0.88 -7.69
N MET A 291 -11.16 -0.25 -8.04
CA MET A 291 -11.09 0.96 -8.86
C MET A 291 -10.43 0.64 -10.20
N PHE A 292 -10.96 1.17 -11.28
CA PHE A 292 -10.38 1.03 -12.61
C PHE A 292 -9.84 2.35 -13.13
N VAL A 293 -8.59 2.33 -13.59
CA VAL A 293 -7.98 3.46 -14.31
C VAL A 293 -8.16 3.24 -15.81
N TYR A 294 -8.87 4.18 -16.45
CA TYR A 294 -9.17 4.16 -17.87
C TYR A 294 -8.94 5.52 -18.52
N ARG A 295 -8.19 5.54 -19.62
CA ARG A 295 -7.94 6.73 -20.44
C ARG A 295 -8.48 6.50 -21.84
N GLU A 296 -9.60 7.12 -22.16
CA GLU A 296 -10.22 7.00 -23.50
C GLU A 296 -9.29 7.54 -24.60
N ALA A 297 -8.57 8.65 -24.32
CA ALA A 297 -7.63 9.26 -25.24
C ALA A 297 -6.55 8.28 -25.74
N TYR A 298 -6.07 7.39 -24.86
CA TYR A 298 -5.08 6.37 -25.21
C TYR A 298 -5.52 5.43 -26.35
N TYR A 299 -6.85 5.17 -26.43
CA TYR A 299 -7.42 4.31 -27.46
C TYR A 299 -7.86 5.06 -28.71
N LYS A 300 -8.05 6.40 -28.63
CA LYS A 300 -8.38 7.25 -29.76
C LYS A 300 -7.14 7.68 -30.56
N GLU A 301 -5.97 7.69 -29.92
CA GLU A 301 -4.69 8.09 -30.54
C GLU A 301 -3.99 6.91 -31.25
N ARG A 302 -4.52 5.70 -31.14
CA ARG A 302 -4.02 4.45 -31.77
C ARG A 302 -4.97 3.94 -32.84
#